data_f29d973db426a46668bb889624956213
#
_entry.id   f29d973db426a46668bb889624956213
#
_cell.length_a   1.000
_cell.length_b   1.000
_cell.length_c   1.000
_cell.angle_alpha   90.00
_cell.angle_beta   90.00
_cell.angle_gamma   90.00
#
_symmetry.space_group_name_H-M   'P 1'
#
loop_
_entity.id
_entity.type
_entity.pdbx_description
1 polymer ?
#
loop_
_entity_poly.entity_id
_entity_poly.type
_entity_poly.pdbx_seq_one_letter_code
_entity_poly.pdbx_strand_id
1 'polypeptide(L)'
;LKGKNKKSQGNSDEMHFLEHLEELRWVIFKAVLAFLFGCVCVAIFMQDSVKLLQMPLISAVEDFGVIDIDLQTIGLEQYIEPLNKKEVDLGMLRNAREEGLIGWGITDPHHRTRILTHFSSGQNRNLLQVIRSYSPIFIAMKICFLGGIGISLPLILYFVGSFVVPGLTKDEKKVFFPGCVAATFLFVAGASMTYFFILPYSLAFTIEFSFNVLGLDVYRPEAGNYYSTIIWMTFAVGLAFQFPLVLILLIKIGILNVKKLRENRRLVLVILMVSAALITPGGDPVSLCILTIPLYILYELAIITGSMIEVRKKRKEWSLVSCYIA
;
A
#
# COMPACT_ATOMS: atom_id res chain seq x y z
N LEU A 1 -19.70 65.39 -1.98
CA LEU A 1 -20.47 64.15 -1.84
C LEU A 1 -19.81 63.00 -2.63
N LYS A 2 -18.63 62.56 -2.23
CA LYS A 2 -17.93 61.36 -2.76
C LYS A 2 -17.02 60.77 -1.70
N GLY A 3 -17.57 59.98 -0.76
CA GLY A 3 -16.75 59.47 0.33
C GLY A 3 -17.52 58.45 1.22
N LYS A 4 -18.26 57.48 0.65
CA LYS A 4 -19.01 56.56 1.50
C LYS A 4 -19.11 55.11 0.98
N ASN A 5 -18.24 54.68 0.06
CA ASN A 5 -18.36 53.29 -0.49
C ASN A 5 -17.08 52.44 -0.39
N LYS A 6 -16.08 52.85 0.38
CA LYS A 6 -14.85 52.02 0.53
C LYS A 6 -14.81 51.14 1.82
N LYS A 7 -15.69 51.41 2.81
CA LYS A 7 -15.70 50.65 4.07
C LYS A 7 -16.60 49.41 4.04
N SER A 8 -17.51 49.28 3.06
CA SER A 8 -18.41 48.12 3.00
C SER A 8 -17.83 46.91 2.25
N GLN A 9 -16.87 47.14 1.35
CA GLN A 9 -16.22 46.02 0.62
C GLN A 9 -15.18 45.27 1.47
N GLY A 10 -14.42 45.94 2.33
CA GLY A 10 -13.47 45.27 3.22
C GLY A 10 -14.14 44.32 4.24
N ASN A 11 -15.33 44.71 4.71
CA ASN A 11 -16.05 43.90 5.70
C ASN A 11 -16.71 42.65 5.11
N SER A 12 -17.08 42.66 3.83
CA SER A 12 -17.62 41.48 3.14
C SER A 12 -16.55 40.45 2.78
N ASP A 13 -15.38 40.91 2.37
CA ASP A 13 -14.26 40.02 2.04
C ASP A 13 -13.65 39.38 3.29
N GLU A 14 -13.58 40.13 4.42
CA GLU A 14 -13.16 39.59 5.70
C GLU A 14 -14.16 38.59 6.28
N MET A 15 -15.46 38.79 6.12
CA MET A 15 -16.49 37.83 6.54
C MET A 15 -16.44 36.54 5.71
N HIS A 16 -16.25 36.63 4.40
CA HIS A 16 -16.08 35.46 3.54
C HIS A 16 -14.83 34.64 3.91
N PHE A 17 -13.73 35.28 4.27
CA PHE A 17 -12.49 34.61 4.67
C PHE A 17 -12.65 33.90 6.04
N LEU A 18 -13.25 34.56 7.02
CA LEU A 18 -13.51 33.98 8.35
C LEU A 18 -14.48 32.80 8.28
N GLU A 19 -15.52 32.91 7.46
CA GLU A 19 -16.50 31.84 7.23
C GLU A 19 -15.83 30.59 6.59
N HIS A 20 -14.93 30.82 5.63
CA HIS A 20 -14.15 29.74 5.02
C HIS A 20 -13.15 29.08 5.99
N LEU A 21 -12.55 29.83 6.91
CA LEU A 21 -11.72 29.28 8.00
C LEU A 21 -12.56 28.44 8.99
N GLU A 22 -13.79 28.84 9.25
CA GLU A 22 -14.68 28.08 10.11
C GLU A 22 -15.12 26.76 9.45
N GLU A 23 -15.41 26.77 8.15
CA GLU A 23 -15.64 25.56 7.36
C GLU A 23 -14.43 24.61 7.40
N LEU A 24 -13.19 25.14 7.21
CA LEU A 24 -11.97 24.36 7.29
C LEU A 24 -11.81 23.69 8.66
N ARG A 25 -12.08 24.41 9.76
CA ARG A 25 -12.04 23.85 11.10
C ARG A 25 -12.98 22.66 11.25
N TRP A 26 -14.22 22.78 10.76
CA TRP A 26 -15.20 21.70 10.82
C TRP A 26 -14.81 20.50 9.95
N VAL A 27 -14.19 20.73 8.81
CA VAL A 27 -13.70 19.65 7.93
C VAL A 27 -12.54 18.89 8.60
N ILE A 28 -11.59 19.61 9.18
CA ILE A 28 -10.49 18.99 9.94
C ILE A 28 -11.05 18.17 11.10
N PHE A 29 -11.99 18.73 11.86
CA PHE A 29 -12.61 18.02 12.98
C PHE A 29 -13.31 16.73 12.52
N LYS A 30 -14.09 16.75 11.44
CA LYS A 30 -14.75 15.57 10.85
C LYS A 30 -13.71 14.56 10.34
N ALA A 31 -12.64 15.00 9.71
CA ALA A 31 -11.58 14.14 9.22
C ALA A 31 -10.83 13.44 10.38
N VAL A 32 -10.54 14.17 11.47
CA VAL A 32 -9.95 13.58 12.69
C VAL A 32 -10.90 12.58 13.34
N LEU A 33 -12.20 12.90 13.40
CA LEU A 33 -13.18 11.98 13.94
C LEU A 33 -13.31 10.70 13.12
N ALA A 34 -13.31 10.81 11.78
CA ALA A 34 -13.29 9.67 10.88
C ALA A 34 -12.00 8.82 11.06
N PHE A 35 -10.87 9.46 11.22
CA PHE A 35 -9.61 8.79 11.51
C PHE A 35 -9.66 8.03 12.84
N LEU A 36 -10.12 8.67 13.92
CA LEU A 36 -10.26 8.02 15.23
C LEU A 36 -11.21 6.81 15.15
N PHE A 37 -12.32 6.95 14.43
CA PHE A 37 -13.23 5.84 14.18
C PHE A 37 -12.53 4.69 13.44
N GLY A 38 -11.74 4.98 12.40
CA GLY A 38 -10.91 3.99 11.71
C GLY A 38 -9.92 3.29 12.64
N CYS A 39 -9.24 4.04 13.52
CA CYS A 39 -8.33 3.47 14.51
C CYS A 39 -9.04 2.52 15.49
N VAL A 40 -10.24 2.89 15.95
CA VAL A 40 -11.04 2.03 16.85
C VAL A 40 -11.47 0.75 16.13
N CYS A 41 -11.91 0.84 14.88
CA CYS A 41 -12.25 -0.33 14.07
C CYS A 41 -11.06 -1.29 13.95
N VAL A 42 -9.86 -0.79 13.63
CA VAL A 42 -8.65 -1.62 13.53
C VAL A 42 -8.28 -2.23 14.88
N ALA A 43 -8.42 -1.48 15.98
CA ALA A 43 -8.12 -1.95 17.32
C ALA A 43 -9.04 -3.12 17.75
N ILE A 44 -10.33 -3.07 17.39
CA ILE A 44 -11.29 -4.16 17.65
C ILE A 44 -10.89 -5.42 16.89
N PHE A 45 -10.48 -5.30 15.62
CA PHE A 45 -10.06 -6.41 14.75
C PHE A 45 -8.53 -6.61 14.72
N MET A 46 -7.82 -6.27 15.81
CA MET A 46 -6.35 -6.32 15.84
C MET A 46 -5.80 -7.70 15.53
N GLN A 47 -6.38 -8.77 16.09
CA GLN A 47 -5.90 -10.12 15.87
C GLN A 47 -6.02 -10.55 14.40
N ASP A 48 -7.10 -10.20 13.75
CA ASP A 48 -7.32 -10.53 12.34
C ASP A 48 -6.43 -9.67 11.43
N SER A 49 -6.22 -8.41 11.79
CA SER A 49 -5.27 -7.51 11.10
C SER A 49 -3.83 -8.05 11.17
N VAL A 50 -3.41 -8.56 12.33
CA VAL A 50 -2.08 -9.17 12.51
C VAL A 50 -1.94 -10.45 11.68
N LYS A 51 -2.95 -11.35 11.70
CA LYS A 51 -2.95 -12.55 10.86
C LYS A 51 -2.87 -12.21 9.38
N LEU A 52 -3.68 -11.24 8.94
CA LEU A 52 -3.64 -10.73 7.57
C LEU A 52 -2.23 -10.26 7.19
N LEU A 53 -1.58 -9.47 8.03
CA LEU A 53 -0.23 -8.96 7.76
C LEU A 53 0.87 -10.04 7.78
N GLN A 54 0.62 -11.23 8.37
CA GLN A 54 1.56 -12.35 8.35
C GLN A 54 1.46 -13.19 7.07
N MET A 55 0.34 -13.17 6.36
CA MET A 55 0.13 -14.01 5.16
C MET A 55 1.20 -13.83 4.07
N PRO A 56 1.66 -12.61 3.72
CA PRO A 56 2.69 -12.44 2.70
C PRO A 56 4.03 -13.12 3.05
N LEU A 57 4.38 -13.17 4.35
CA LEU A 57 5.57 -13.88 4.80
C LEU A 57 5.38 -15.40 4.70
N ILE A 58 4.20 -15.87 5.11
CA ILE A 58 3.88 -17.30 5.06
C ILE A 58 3.92 -17.78 3.61
N SER A 59 3.30 -17.06 2.67
CA SER A 59 3.33 -17.42 1.25
C SER A 59 4.74 -17.35 0.66
N ALA A 60 5.51 -16.30 0.98
CA ALA A 60 6.89 -16.19 0.49
C ALA A 60 7.78 -17.32 1.02
N VAL A 61 7.59 -17.74 2.26
CA VAL A 61 8.33 -18.85 2.86
C VAL A 61 7.84 -20.20 2.32
N GLU A 62 6.56 -20.37 2.01
CA GLU A 62 6.00 -21.58 1.40
C GLU A 62 6.53 -21.80 -0.02
N ASP A 63 6.67 -20.75 -0.82
CA ASP A 63 7.23 -20.82 -2.18
C ASP A 63 8.72 -21.22 -2.19
N PHE A 64 9.46 -20.95 -1.11
CA PHE A 64 10.89 -21.28 -0.96
C PHE A 64 11.19 -22.62 -0.27
N GLY A 65 10.19 -23.50 -0.16
CA GLY A 65 10.39 -24.79 0.50
C GLY A 65 10.60 -24.62 2.01
N VAL A 66 9.53 -24.35 2.69
CA VAL A 66 9.46 -24.27 4.17
C VAL A 66 10.09 -25.48 4.85
N ILE A 67 10.01 -26.63 4.18
CA ILE A 67 10.61 -27.89 4.63
C ILE A 67 12.14 -27.76 4.67
N ASP A 68 12.73 -27.13 3.67
CA ASP A 68 14.18 -26.99 3.54
C ASP A 68 14.75 -26.10 4.66
N ILE A 69 14.08 -24.96 4.92
CA ILE A 69 14.47 -24.02 5.98
C ILE A 69 14.32 -24.65 7.36
N ASP A 70 13.23 -25.40 7.59
CA ASP A 70 13.00 -26.05 8.88
C ASP A 70 13.99 -27.20 9.12
N LEU A 71 14.28 -27.99 8.08
CA LEU A 71 15.25 -29.08 8.17
C LEU A 71 16.66 -28.54 8.42
N GLN A 72 17.04 -27.43 7.78
CA GLN A 72 18.28 -26.72 8.06
C GLN A 72 18.33 -26.24 9.52
N THR A 73 17.25 -25.62 10.00
CA THR A 73 17.17 -25.11 11.38
C THR A 73 17.34 -26.21 12.43
N ILE A 74 16.90 -27.43 12.13
CA ILE A 74 17.04 -28.60 13.03
C ILE A 74 18.28 -29.45 12.68
N GLY A 75 19.15 -29.01 11.76
CA GLY A 75 20.39 -29.71 11.39
C GLY A 75 20.14 -31.05 10.69
N LEU A 76 19.09 -31.13 9.88
CA LEU A 76 18.68 -32.33 9.14
C LEU A 76 18.64 -32.08 7.62
N GLU A 77 19.57 -31.28 7.11
CA GLU A 77 19.71 -30.89 5.71
C GLU A 77 19.80 -32.10 4.74
N GLN A 78 20.38 -33.16 5.19
CA GLN A 78 20.55 -34.42 4.44
C GLN A 78 19.21 -35.02 3.95
N TYR A 79 18.08 -34.62 4.54
CA TYR A 79 16.75 -35.13 4.16
C TYR A 79 16.00 -34.17 3.22
N ILE A 80 16.55 -33.02 2.89
CA ILE A 80 15.94 -32.04 1.97
C ILE A 80 15.73 -32.68 0.59
N GLU A 81 16.80 -33.20 0.01
CA GLU A 81 16.76 -33.80 -1.32
C GLU A 81 15.84 -35.03 -1.43
N PRO A 82 15.88 -35.99 -0.46
CA PRO A 82 14.94 -37.10 -0.43
C PRO A 82 13.47 -36.71 -0.29
N LEU A 83 13.15 -35.68 0.49
CA LEU A 83 11.77 -35.22 0.70
C LEU A 83 11.24 -34.43 -0.52
N ASN A 84 12.06 -33.57 -1.11
CA ASN A 84 11.72 -32.84 -2.33
C ASN A 84 11.49 -33.80 -3.51
N LYS A 85 12.32 -34.83 -3.63
CA LYS A 85 12.17 -35.85 -4.68
C LYS A 85 10.86 -36.66 -4.59
N LYS A 86 10.28 -36.70 -3.38
CA LYS A 86 8.99 -37.39 -3.11
C LYS A 86 7.80 -36.43 -3.03
N GLU A 87 8.02 -35.16 -3.40
CA GLU A 87 6.98 -34.10 -3.37
C GLU A 87 6.25 -34.03 -2.02
N VAL A 88 7.00 -34.18 -0.91
CA VAL A 88 6.43 -34.15 0.43
C VAL A 88 6.08 -32.73 0.80
N ASP A 89 4.79 -32.46 0.97
CA ASP A 89 4.28 -31.15 1.39
C ASP A 89 4.31 -31.00 2.92
N LEU A 90 4.30 -29.77 3.39
CA LEU A 90 4.26 -29.41 4.79
C LEU A 90 3.06 -30.02 5.53
N GLY A 91 1.90 -30.11 4.87
CA GLY A 91 0.71 -30.75 5.38
C GLY A 91 0.92 -32.25 5.64
N MET A 92 1.68 -32.91 4.78
CA MET A 92 2.06 -34.31 4.94
C MET A 92 3.01 -34.50 6.13
N LEU A 93 4.00 -33.62 6.30
CA LEU A 93 4.92 -33.65 7.44
C LEU A 93 4.24 -33.37 8.79
N ARG A 94 3.29 -32.47 8.84
CA ARG A 94 2.49 -32.19 10.05
C ARG A 94 1.62 -33.36 10.50
N ASN A 95 1.11 -34.12 9.54
CA ASN A 95 0.26 -35.29 9.80
C ASN A 95 1.05 -36.61 9.72
N ALA A 96 2.38 -36.53 9.54
CA ALA A 96 3.22 -37.69 9.40
C ALA A 96 3.21 -38.56 10.67
N ARG A 97 3.13 -39.86 10.49
CA ARG A 97 3.43 -40.86 11.50
C ARG A 97 4.83 -41.42 11.25
N GLU A 98 5.39 -42.08 12.24
CA GLU A 98 6.72 -42.67 12.11
C GLU A 98 6.88 -43.57 10.86
N GLU A 99 5.85 -44.33 10.50
CA GLU A 99 5.82 -45.16 9.29
C GLU A 99 5.94 -44.38 8.02
N GLY A 100 5.32 -43.20 7.95
CA GLY A 100 5.41 -42.29 6.79
C GLY A 100 6.82 -41.75 6.62
N LEU A 101 7.48 -41.33 7.71
CA LEU A 101 8.85 -40.85 7.68
C LEU A 101 9.85 -41.92 7.23
N ILE A 102 9.65 -43.17 7.64
CA ILE A 102 10.46 -44.30 7.15
C ILE A 102 10.25 -44.46 5.64
N GLY A 103 9.00 -44.38 5.17
CA GLY A 103 8.69 -44.41 3.75
C GLY A 103 9.33 -43.29 2.93
N TRP A 104 9.58 -42.13 3.56
CA TRP A 104 10.29 -41.00 2.93
C TRP A 104 11.81 -41.09 2.99
N GLY A 105 12.35 -42.12 3.64
CA GLY A 105 13.79 -42.39 3.69
C GLY A 105 14.48 -41.92 4.98
N ILE A 106 13.71 -41.52 5.99
CA ILE A 106 14.23 -41.09 7.29
C ILE A 106 14.32 -42.33 8.21
N THR A 107 15.45 -43.03 8.12
CA THR A 107 15.66 -44.30 8.83
C THR A 107 16.06 -44.13 10.29
N ASP A 108 16.70 -43.03 10.67
CA ASP A 108 17.18 -42.77 12.01
C ASP A 108 16.03 -42.42 12.97
N PRO A 109 15.83 -43.17 14.09
CA PRO A 109 14.79 -42.90 15.07
C PRO A 109 14.91 -41.53 15.74
N HIS A 110 16.14 -41.07 16.00
CA HIS A 110 16.38 -39.77 16.61
C HIS A 110 15.96 -38.64 15.69
N HIS A 111 16.28 -38.75 14.42
CA HIS A 111 15.88 -37.76 13.41
C HIS A 111 14.36 -37.75 13.21
N ARG A 112 13.69 -38.92 13.21
CA ARG A 112 12.22 -39.01 13.13
C ARG A 112 11.57 -38.30 14.29
N THR A 113 11.99 -38.61 15.52
CA THR A 113 11.45 -37.94 16.71
C THR A 113 11.64 -36.43 16.66
N ARG A 114 12.79 -35.96 16.18
CA ARG A 114 13.09 -34.55 16.04
C ARG A 114 12.21 -33.87 15.00
N ILE A 115 11.97 -34.51 13.87
CA ILE A 115 11.04 -34.04 12.84
C ILE A 115 9.60 -34.03 13.36
N LEU A 116 9.14 -35.14 13.96
CA LEU A 116 7.80 -35.23 14.51
C LEU A 116 7.56 -34.15 15.57
N THR A 117 8.46 -33.97 16.52
CA THR A 117 8.32 -32.91 17.54
C THR A 117 8.34 -31.53 16.97
N HIS A 118 9.12 -31.27 15.94
CA HIS A 118 9.21 -29.96 15.29
C HIS A 118 7.96 -29.63 14.47
N PHE A 119 7.48 -30.58 13.66
CA PHE A 119 6.36 -30.37 12.76
C PHE A 119 4.97 -30.65 13.39
N SER A 120 4.85 -31.61 14.35
CA SER A 120 3.59 -31.93 15.01
C SER A 120 3.21 -30.97 16.13
N SER A 121 4.18 -30.27 16.68
CA SER A 121 3.97 -29.37 17.83
C SER A 121 3.13 -28.14 17.47
N GLY A 122 2.36 -28.13 16.40
CA GLY A 122 1.31 -27.15 16.08
C GLY A 122 1.59 -25.70 16.49
N GLN A 123 2.77 -25.51 17.07
CA GLN A 123 3.24 -24.23 17.54
C GLN A 123 3.33 -23.34 16.32
N ASN A 124 2.48 -22.33 16.29
CA ASN A 124 2.59 -21.19 15.41
C ASN A 124 4.07 -20.95 15.16
N ARG A 125 4.54 -21.24 13.94
CA ARG A 125 5.92 -20.90 13.60
C ARG A 125 6.07 -19.42 13.90
N ASN A 126 6.79 -19.10 14.93
CA ASN A 126 7.22 -17.74 15.16
C ASN A 126 8.31 -17.44 14.11
N LEU A 127 7.85 -17.27 12.84
CA LEU A 127 8.71 -16.82 11.74
C LEU A 127 9.33 -15.46 12.07
N LEU A 128 8.72 -14.75 13.02
CA LEU A 128 9.12 -13.42 13.44
C LEU A 128 9.74 -13.45 14.83
N GLN A 129 10.90 -12.86 14.98
CA GLN A 129 11.58 -12.72 16.27
C GLN A 129 11.29 -11.36 16.89
N VAL A 130 10.92 -11.36 18.18
CA VAL A 130 10.79 -10.12 18.97
C VAL A 130 12.08 -9.90 19.74
N ILE A 131 12.87 -8.91 19.33
CA ILE A 131 14.16 -8.59 19.96
C ILE A 131 13.97 -7.55 21.08
N ARG A 132 13.10 -6.58 20.87
CA ARG A 132 12.87 -5.48 21.82
C ARG A 132 11.59 -5.71 22.59
N SER A 133 11.63 -5.64 23.91
CA SER A 133 10.47 -5.91 24.80
C SER A 133 9.24 -5.04 24.51
N TYR A 134 9.42 -3.80 24.04
CA TYR A 134 8.31 -2.91 23.73
C TYR A 134 7.84 -2.96 22.26
N SER A 135 8.52 -3.71 21.39
CA SER A 135 8.13 -3.86 19.96
C SER A 135 6.67 -4.19 19.76
N PRO A 136 6.02 -5.10 20.49
CA PRO A 136 4.62 -5.45 20.27
C PRO A 136 3.66 -4.26 20.42
N ILE A 137 3.92 -3.39 21.40
CA ILE A 137 3.09 -2.21 21.64
C ILE A 137 3.22 -1.21 20.48
N PHE A 138 4.46 -0.95 20.04
CA PHE A 138 4.71 -0.05 18.90
C PHE A 138 4.14 -0.61 17.60
N ILE A 139 4.20 -1.93 17.38
CA ILE A 139 3.58 -2.59 16.24
C ILE A 139 2.07 -2.36 16.26
N ALA A 140 1.41 -2.64 17.40
CA ALA A 140 -0.02 -2.45 17.56
C ALA A 140 -0.43 -0.98 17.29
N MET A 141 0.32 -0.02 17.83
CA MET A 141 0.09 1.41 17.56
C MET A 141 0.21 1.75 16.06
N LYS A 142 1.24 1.23 15.37
CA LYS A 142 1.42 1.47 13.93
C LYS A 142 0.29 0.85 13.11
N ILE A 143 -0.14 -0.38 13.43
CA ILE A 143 -1.27 -1.04 12.77
C ILE A 143 -2.54 -0.20 12.95
N CYS A 144 -2.86 0.24 14.18
CA CYS A 144 -4.02 1.09 14.44
C CYS A 144 -3.95 2.41 13.69
N PHE A 145 -2.79 3.08 13.70
CA PHE A 145 -2.64 4.41 13.12
C PHE A 145 -2.71 4.36 11.59
N LEU A 146 -1.86 3.58 10.93
CA LEU A 146 -1.82 3.52 9.46
C LEU A 146 -3.01 2.74 8.88
N GLY A 147 -3.45 1.66 9.53
CA GLY A 147 -4.67 0.96 9.17
C GLY A 147 -5.92 1.83 9.36
N GLY A 148 -5.96 2.62 10.45
CA GLY A 148 -7.02 3.58 10.72
C GLY A 148 -7.11 4.65 9.63
N ILE A 149 -5.98 5.22 9.17
CA ILE A 149 -5.96 6.15 8.03
C ILE A 149 -6.46 5.44 6.77
N GLY A 150 -5.98 4.21 6.48
CA GLY A 150 -6.38 3.45 5.30
C GLY A 150 -7.89 3.22 5.23
N ILE A 151 -8.52 2.80 6.33
CA ILE A 151 -9.97 2.56 6.41
C ILE A 151 -10.75 3.87 6.34
N SER A 152 -10.28 4.93 6.99
CA SER A 152 -10.96 6.23 7.02
C SER A 152 -10.71 7.09 5.77
N LEU A 153 -9.78 6.69 4.90
CA LEU A 153 -9.40 7.46 3.70
C LEU A 153 -10.60 7.88 2.83
N PRO A 154 -11.58 7.02 2.52
CA PRO A 154 -12.76 7.42 1.75
C PRO A 154 -13.53 8.58 2.38
N LEU A 155 -13.71 8.53 3.71
CA LEU A 155 -14.39 9.57 4.46
C LEU A 155 -13.56 10.85 4.53
N ILE A 156 -12.26 10.73 4.74
CA ILE A 156 -11.33 11.87 4.75
C ILE A 156 -11.35 12.58 3.39
N LEU A 157 -11.22 11.81 2.29
CA LEU A 157 -11.28 12.36 0.94
C LEU A 157 -12.61 13.04 0.64
N TYR A 158 -13.73 12.46 1.11
CA TYR A 158 -15.03 13.07 0.98
C TYR A 158 -15.14 14.40 1.75
N PHE A 159 -14.69 14.46 3.01
CA PHE A 159 -14.74 15.67 3.81
C PHE A 159 -13.80 16.76 3.29
N VAL A 160 -12.57 16.41 2.96
CA VAL A 160 -11.61 17.35 2.38
C VAL A 160 -12.10 17.85 1.01
N GLY A 161 -12.61 16.96 0.21
CA GLY A 161 -13.16 17.32 -1.08
C GLY A 161 -14.41 18.19 -0.96
N SER A 162 -15.30 17.95 0.01
CA SER A 162 -16.49 18.78 0.23
C SER A 162 -16.14 20.24 0.58
N PHE A 163 -15.00 20.47 1.22
CA PHE A 163 -14.44 21.80 1.46
C PHE A 163 -14.02 22.52 0.16
N VAL A 164 -13.53 21.75 -0.83
CA VAL A 164 -13.12 22.33 -2.12
C VAL A 164 -14.33 22.60 -3.02
N VAL A 165 -15.44 21.84 -2.84
CA VAL A 165 -16.65 21.93 -3.67
C VAL A 165 -17.26 23.33 -3.77
N PRO A 166 -17.35 24.18 -2.73
CA PRO A 166 -17.88 25.54 -2.86
C PRO A 166 -17.16 26.39 -3.89
N GLY A 167 -15.82 26.22 -4.01
CA GLY A 167 -14.99 26.91 -4.98
C GLY A 167 -15.05 26.35 -6.42
N LEU A 168 -15.77 25.23 -6.63
CA LEU A 168 -15.86 24.60 -7.95
C LEU A 168 -17.09 25.11 -8.74
N THR A 169 -16.95 25.14 -10.07
CA THR A 169 -18.07 25.43 -10.98
C THR A 169 -19.12 24.32 -10.96
N LYS A 170 -20.34 24.63 -11.43
CA LYS A 170 -21.47 23.66 -11.44
C LYS A 170 -21.16 22.35 -12.18
N ASP A 171 -20.35 22.42 -13.24
CA ASP A 171 -19.94 21.24 -14.01
C ASP A 171 -18.85 20.43 -13.27
N GLU A 172 -18.03 21.09 -12.48
CA GLU A 172 -16.98 20.43 -11.66
C GLU A 172 -17.55 19.70 -10.45
N LYS A 173 -18.60 20.24 -9.85
CA LYS A 173 -19.32 19.60 -8.74
C LYS A 173 -19.90 18.24 -9.12
N LYS A 174 -20.34 18.05 -10.36
CA LYS A 174 -20.87 16.76 -10.85
C LYS A 174 -19.81 15.65 -10.91
N VAL A 175 -18.52 16.02 -11.06
CA VAL A 175 -17.40 15.07 -11.16
C VAL A 175 -16.77 14.78 -9.81
N PHE A 176 -17.12 15.53 -8.77
CA PHE A 176 -16.56 15.40 -7.43
C PHE A 176 -16.84 14.01 -6.80
N PHE A 177 -18.10 13.61 -6.75
CA PHE A 177 -18.48 12.32 -6.15
C PHE A 177 -17.87 11.11 -6.88
N PRO A 178 -17.94 11.01 -8.23
CA PRO A 178 -17.20 9.99 -8.97
C PRO A 178 -15.66 10.03 -8.72
N GLY A 179 -15.11 11.25 -8.54
CA GLY A 179 -13.69 11.43 -8.20
C GLY A 179 -13.30 10.81 -6.86
N CYS A 180 -14.13 11.00 -5.82
CA CYS A 180 -13.90 10.37 -4.51
C CYS A 180 -14.00 8.84 -4.56
N VAL A 181 -14.94 8.30 -5.33
CA VAL A 181 -15.08 6.86 -5.54
C VAL A 181 -13.85 6.31 -6.28
N ALA A 182 -13.41 6.99 -7.34
CA ALA A 182 -12.21 6.62 -8.08
C ALA A 182 -10.95 6.66 -7.19
N ALA A 183 -10.82 7.69 -6.34
CA ALA A 183 -9.74 7.80 -5.37
C ALA A 183 -9.72 6.62 -4.41
N THR A 184 -10.86 6.28 -3.83
CA THR A 184 -10.97 5.13 -2.93
C THR A 184 -10.58 3.83 -3.64
N PHE A 185 -11.08 3.62 -4.86
CA PHE A 185 -10.77 2.45 -5.66
C PHE A 185 -9.27 2.36 -5.99
N LEU A 186 -8.64 3.47 -6.40
CA LEU A 186 -7.21 3.50 -6.69
C LEU A 186 -6.37 3.20 -5.44
N PHE A 187 -6.75 3.73 -4.28
CA PHE A 187 -6.05 3.43 -3.03
C PHE A 187 -6.11 1.94 -2.68
N VAL A 188 -7.30 1.36 -2.73
CA VAL A 188 -7.49 -0.07 -2.46
C VAL A 188 -6.75 -0.93 -3.48
N ALA A 189 -6.77 -0.55 -4.76
CA ALA A 189 -6.04 -1.24 -5.82
C ALA A 189 -4.51 -1.20 -5.57
N GLY A 190 -3.96 -0.04 -5.21
CA GLY A 190 -2.54 0.11 -4.87
C GLY A 190 -2.14 -0.69 -3.63
N ALA A 191 -2.93 -0.62 -2.57
CA ALA A 191 -2.73 -1.40 -1.35
C ALA A 191 -2.80 -2.90 -1.62
N SER A 192 -3.80 -3.36 -2.39
CA SER A 192 -3.96 -4.76 -2.79
C SER A 192 -2.81 -5.24 -3.66
N MET A 193 -2.37 -4.43 -4.63
CA MET A 193 -1.22 -4.76 -5.47
C MET A 193 0.05 -4.94 -4.63
N THR A 194 0.28 -4.05 -3.67
CA THR A 194 1.42 -4.17 -2.75
C THR A 194 1.33 -5.46 -1.95
N TYR A 195 0.18 -5.73 -1.38
CA TYR A 195 -0.02 -6.86 -0.49
C TYR A 195 0.10 -8.21 -1.20
N PHE A 196 -0.52 -8.37 -2.39
CA PHE A 196 -0.57 -9.64 -3.11
C PHE A 196 0.60 -9.88 -4.07
N PHE A 197 1.26 -8.82 -4.53
CA PHE A 197 2.33 -8.95 -5.53
C PHE A 197 3.66 -8.44 -4.99
N ILE A 198 3.77 -7.17 -4.59
CA ILE A 198 5.08 -6.59 -4.26
C ILE A 198 5.69 -7.25 -3.03
N LEU A 199 4.91 -7.41 -1.95
CA LEU A 199 5.41 -7.96 -0.69
C LEU A 199 5.87 -9.41 -0.80
N PRO A 200 5.10 -10.36 -1.37
CA PRO A 200 5.59 -11.74 -1.53
C PRO A 200 6.88 -11.81 -2.35
N TYR A 201 6.93 -11.12 -3.50
CA TYR A 201 8.15 -11.13 -4.33
C TYR A 201 9.36 -10.49 -3.66
N SER A 202 9.16 -9.39 -2.93
CA SER A 202 10.24 -8.72 -2.18
C SER A 202 10.77 -9.61 -1.05
N LEU A 203 9.87 -10.24 -0.32
CA LEU A 203 10.26 -11.16 0.76
C LEU A 203 10.95 -12.40 0.21
N ALA A 204 10.42 -12.99 -0.85
CA ALA A 204 11.02 -14.12 -1.54
C ALA A 204 12.46 -13.79 -2.00
N PHE A 205 12.64 -12.66 -2.69
CA PHE A 205 13.95 -12.19 -3.11
C PHE A 205 14.89 -11.99 -1.91
N THR A 206 14.42 -11.42 -0.82
CA THR A 206 15.23 -11.19 0.39
C THR A 206 15.66 -12.50 1.03
N ILE A 207 14.79 -13.50 1.08
CA ILE A 207 15.07 -14.83 1.60
C ILE A 207 16.11 -15.52 0.72
N GLU A 208 15.88 -15.55 -0.59
CA GLU A 208 16.80 -16.14 -1.57
C GLU A 208 18.20 -15.49 -1.51
N PHE A 209 18.23 -14.17 -1.47
CA PHE A 209 19.48 -13.42 -1.35
C PHE A 209 20.24 -13.75 -0.05
N SER A 210 19.50 -13.92 1.05
CA SER A 210 20.09 -14.25 2.36
C SER A 210 20.76 -15.62 2.35
N PHE A 211 20.14 -16.62 1.74
CA PHE A 211 20.70 -17.97 1.68
C PHE A 211 21.77 -18.13 0.58
N ASN A 212 21.44 -17.73 -0.65
CA ASN A 212 22.29 -18.02 -1.81
C ASN A 212 23.48 -17.06 -1.96
N VAL A 213 23.33 -15.80 -1.54
CA VAL A 213 24.39 -14.79 -1.73
C VAL A 213 25.15 -14.52 -0.45
N LEU A 214 24.45 -14.39 0.70
CA LEU A 214 25.10 -14.13 1.98
C LEU A 214 25.50 -15.39 2.74
N GLY A 215 25.03 -16.57 2.33
CA GLY A 215 25.33 -17.84 2.98
C GLY A 215 24.82 -17.93 4.43
N LEU A 216 23.67 -17.30 4.71
CA LEU A 216 23.08 -17.35 6.05
C LEU A 216 22.32 -18.67 6.23
N ASP A 217 22.52 -19.32 7.37
CA ASP A 217 21.89 -20.62 7.67
C ASP A 217 20.43 -20.48 8.14
N VAL A 218 20.04 -19.31 8.66
CA VAL A 218 18.71 -19.09 9.23
C VAL A 218 18.19 -17.69 8.90
N TYR A 219 16.98 -17.61 8.36
CA TYR A 219 16.28 -16.35 8.13
C TYR A 219 15.17 -16.15 9.17
N ARG A 220 15.36 -15.24 10.11
CA ARG A 220 14.36 -14.85 11.12
C ARG A 220 14.24 -13.34 11.21
N PRO A 221 13.33 -12.72 10.45
CA PRO A 221 13.15 -11.27 10.48
C PRO A 221 12.63 -10.79 11.84
N GLU A 222 13.11 -9.62 12.26
CA GLU A 222 12.59 -8.96 13.46
C GLU A 222 11.14 -8.51 13.21
N ALA A 223 10.23 -8.88 14.13
CA ALA A 223 8.82 -8.56 14.03
C ALA A 223 8.56 -7.05 13.88
N GLY A 224 9.31 -6.21 14.63
CA GLY A 224 9.16 -4.76 14.57
C GLY A 224 9.44 -4.18 13.19
N ASN A 225 10.52 -4.64 12.56
CA ASN A 225 10.90 -4.22 11.21
C ASN A 225 9.95 -4.77 10.17
N TYR A 226 9.60 -6.05 10.26
CA TYR A 226 8.68 -6.69 9.33
C TYR A 226 7.32 -5.99 9.25
N TYR A 227 6.62 -5.84 10.38
CA TYR A 227 5.31 -5.18 10.40
C TYR A 227 5.39 -3.71 9.98
N SER A 228 6.44 -3.00 10.41
CA SER A 228 6.64 -1.61 10.00
C SER A 228 6.79 -1.48 8.48
N THR A 229 7.56 -2.37 7.88
CA THR A 229 7.79 -2.44 6.44
C THR A 229 6.49 -2.67 5.67
N ILE A 230 5.75 -3.73 6.03
CA ILE A 230 4.50 -4.08 5.33
C ILE A 230 3.48 -2.95 5.41
N ILE A 231 3.23 -2.45 6.63
CA ILE A 231 2.24 -1.41 6.84
C ILE A 231 2.62 -0.14 6.10
N TRP A 232 3.90 0.26 6.20
CA TRP A 232 4.41 1.44 5.50
C TRP A 232 4.32 1.30 3.99
N MET A 233 4.80 0.19 3.42
CA MET A 233 4.73 -0.05 1.97
C MET A 233 3.30 -0.05 1.46
N THR A 234 2.41 -0.81 2.09
CA THR A 234 1.01 -0.90 1.68
C THR A 234 0.33 0.47 1.70
N PHE A 235 0.57 1.25 2.74
CA PHE A 235 0.03 2.60 2.87
C PHE A 235 0.65 3.57 1.84
N ALA A 236 1.98 3.58 1.72
CA ALA A 236 2.69 4.51 0.85
C ALA A 236 2.39 4.26 -0.64
N VAL A 237 2.30 3.00 -1.06
CA VAL A 237 1.90 2.66 -2.43
C VAL A 237 0.43 2.99 -2.67
N GLY A 238 -0.48 2.68 -1.72
CA GLY A 238 -1.87 3.10 -1.81
C GLY A 238 -2.00 4.61 -2.00
N LEU A 239 -1.20 5.40 -1.27
CA LEU A 239 -1.13 6.85 -1.42
C LEU A 239 -0.51 7.26 -2.76
N ALA A 240 0.54 6.58 -3.23
CA ALA A 240 1.16 6.85 -4.54
C ALA A 240 0.18 6.63 -5.69
N PHE A 241 -0.76 5.70 -5.56
CA PHE A 241 -1.84 5.49 -6.52
C PHE A 241 -2.85 6.66 -6.58
N GLN A 242 -2.80 7.62 -5.65
CA GLN A 242 -3.57 8.87 -5.74
C GLN A 242 -2.93 9.87 -6.70
N PHE A 243 -1.64 9.71 -7.03
CA PHE A 243 -0.90 10.64 -7.88
C PHE A 243 -1.58 10.93 -9.24
N PRO A 244 -2.14 9.94 -9.97
CA PRO A 244 -2.87 10.19 -11.21
C PRO A 244 -4.07 11.12 -11.07
N LEU A 245 -4.82 10.98 -9.96
CA LEU A 245 -5.97 11.84 -9.69
C LEU A 245 -5.55 13.28 -9.42
N VAL A 246 -4.45 13.47 -8.68
CA VAL A 246 -3.87 14.78 -8.43
C VAL A 246 -3.44 15.43 -9.76
N LEU A 247 -2.79 14.66 -10.66
CA LEU A 247 -2.42 15.16 -11.98
C LEU A 247 -3.65 15.57 -12.81
N ILE A 248 -4.68 14.73 -12.86
CA ILE A 248 -5.93 15.03 -13.58
C ILE A 248 -6.59 16.29 -13.02
N LEU A 249 -6.60 16.45 -11.70
CA LEU A 249 -7.12 17.65 -11.05
C LEU A 249 -6.34 18.90 -11.45
N LEU A 250 -5.01 18.85 -11.41
CA LEU A 250 -4.12 19.96 -11.78
C LEU A 250 -4.27 20.35 -13.26
N ILE A 251 -4.47 19.35 -14.15
CA ILE A 251 -4.76 19.60 -15.58
C ILE A 251 -6.12 20.30 -15.72
N LYS A 252 -7.14 19.85 -14.99
CA LYS A 252 -8.49 20.37 -15.05
C LYS A 252 -8.56 21.84 -14.59
N ILE A 253 -7.85 22.17 -13.51
CA ILE A 253 -7.72 23.54 -12.99
C ILE A 253 -6.90 24.42 -13.96
N GLY A 254 -6.05 23.81 -14.82
CA GLY A 254 -5.23 24.54 -15.78
C GLY A 254 -3.82 24.89 -15.28
N ILE A 255 -3.41 24.36 -14.11
CA ILE A 255 -2.05 24.53 -13.57
C ILE A 255 -1.04 23.73 -14.40
N LEU A 256 -1.42 22.50 -14.80
CA LEU A 256 -0.60 21.63 -15.63
C LEU A 256 -1.17 21.51 -17.04
N ASN A 257 -0.26 21.50 -18.02
CA ASN A 257 -0.59 21.30 -19.43
C ASN A 257 -0.15 19.90 -19.85
N VAL A 258 -1.02 19.16 -20.52
CA VAL A 258 -0.75 17.80 -21.02
C VAL A 258 0.48 17.76 -21.93
N LYS A 259 0.70 18.81 -22.74
CA LYS A 259 1.90 18.90 -23.59
C LYS A 259 3.18 18.86 -22.76
N LYS A 260 3.27 19.63 -21.68
CA LYS A 260 4.42 19.69 -20.78
C LYS A 260 4.68 18.36 -20.08
N LEU A 261 3.61 17.62 -19.70
CA LEU A 261 3.73 16.29 -19.13
C LEU A 261 4.31 15.29 -20.13
N ARG A 262 3.83 15.32 -21.38
CA ARG A 262 4.36 14.46 -22.47
C ARG A 262 5.82 14.71 -22.79
N GLU A 263 6.26 15.95 -22.77
CA GLU A 263 7.65 16.34 -23.01
C GLU A 263 8.59 15.86 -21.90
N ASN A 264 8.12 15.84 -20.66
CA ASN A 264 8.91 15.49 -19.47
C ASN A 264 8.76 14.03 -19.03
N ARG A 265 8.29 13.11 -19.87
CA ARG A 265 8.10 11.69 -19.53
C ARG A 265 9.32 11.02 -18.89
N ARG A 266 10.52 11.31 -19.44
CA ARG A 266 11.79 10.76 -18.91
C ARG A 266 12.07 11.23 -17.50
N LEU A 267 11.84 12.52 -17.22
CA LEU A 267 12.02 13.09 -15.90
C LEU A 267 11.03 12.49 -14.89
N VAL A 268 9.76 12.33 -15.29
CA VAL A 268 8.75 11.71 -14.42
C VAL A 268 9.06 10.26 -14.13
N LEU A 269 9.55 9.49 -15.11
CA LEU A 269 10.00 8.11 -14.88
C LEU A 269 11.09 8.07 -13.80
N VAL A 270 12.09 8.95 -13.86
CA VAL A 270 13.16 9.03 -12.85
C VAL A 270 12.57 9.40 -11.48
N ILE A 271 11.65 10.35 -11.42
CA ILE A 271 10.99 10.75 -10.17
C ILE A 271 10.21 9.55 -9.58
N LEU A 272 9.49 8.80 -10.41
CA LEU A 272 8.75 7.61 -9.97
C LEU A 272 9.70 6.52 -9.47
N MET A 273 10.83 6.29 -10.14
CA MET A 273 11.86 5.35 -9.67
C MET A 273 12.46 5.75 -8.31
N VAL A 274 12.80 7.03 -8.15
CA VAL A 274 13.30 7.55 -6.86
C VAL A 274 12.23 7.44 -5.78
N SER A 275 10.97 7.76 -6.09
CA SER A 275 9.85 7.59 -5.16
C SER A 275 9.65 6.13 -4.78
N ALA A 276 9.72 5.21 -5.74
CA ALA A 276 9.67 3.77 -5.49
C ALA A 276 10.80 3.31 -4.56
N ALA A 277 12.03 3.80 -4.79
CA ALA A 277 13.19 3.47 -3.95
C ALA A 277 13.05 3.99 -2.51
N LEU A 278 12.36 5.11 -2.30
CA LEU A 278 12.07 5.64 -0.96
C LEU A 278 10.96 4.87 -0.23
N ILE A 279 10.02 4.31 -1.00
CA ILE A 279 8.88 3.54 -0.47
C ILE A 279 9.34 2.12 -0.10
N THR A 280 10.18 1.49 -0.93
CA THR A 280 10.66 0.12 -0.72
C THR A 280 11.80 0.10 0.30
N PRO A 281 11.60 -0.49 1.49
CA PRO A 281 12.66 -0.61 2.47
C PRO A 281 13.71 -1.61 1.99
N GLY A 282 14.99 -1.25 2.18
CA GLY A 282 16.11 -2.08 1.72
C GLY A 282 16.53 -1.86 0.27
N GLY A 283 15.73 -1.15 -0.53
CA GLY A 283 16.08 -0.76 -1.91
C GLY A 283 16.31 -1.96 -2.85
N ASP A 284 15.59 -3.06 -2.63
CA ASP A 284 15.72 -4.23 -3.48
C ASP A 284 15.29 -3.90 -4.93
N PRO A 285 16.13 -4.23 -5.92
CA PRO A 285 15.90 -3.88 -7.32
C PRO A 285 14.60 -4.46 -7.89
N VAL A 286 14.20 -5.62 -7.38
CA VAL A 286 13.00 -6.34 -7.84
C VAL A 286 11.74 -5.56 -7.48
N SER A 287 11.56 -5.23 -6.19
CA SER A 287 10.41 -4.43 -5.74
C SER A 287 10.38 -3.05 -6.38
N LEU A 288 11.54 -2.42 -6.58
CA LEU A 288 11.64 -1.13 -7.25
C LEU A 288 11.08 -1.20 -8.68
N CYS A 289 11.47 -2.21 -9.46
CA CYS A 289 10.96 -2.41 -10.82
C CYS A 289 9.46 -2.73 -10.82
N ILE A 290 9.02 -3.67 -9.95
CA ILE A 290 7.61 -4.09 -9.85
C ILE A 290 6.72 -2.90 -9.46
N LEU A 291 7.18 -2.00 -8.59
CA LEU A 291 6.42 -0.82 -8.19
C LEU A 291 6.42 0.28 -9.26
N THR A 292 7.56 0.51 -9.93
CA THR A 292 7.69 1.59 -10.91
C THR A 292 6.81 1.39 -12.13
N ILE A 293 6.67 0.14 -12.60
CA ILE A 293 5.88 -0.18 -13.81
C ILE A 293 4.41 0.24 -13.66
N PRO A 294 3.66 -0.19 -12.63
CA PRO A 294 2.27 0.24 -12.47
C PRO A 294 2.11 1.74 -12.27
N LEU A 295 3.00 2.37 -11.51
CA LEU A 295 2.96 3.83 -11.31
C LEU A 295 3.16 4.58 -12.64
N TYR A 296 4.04 4.09 -13.50
CA TYR A 296 4.22 4.67 -14.82
C TYR A 296 3.00 4.45 -15.72
N ILE A 297 2.39 3.28 -15.69
CA ILE A 297 1.13 3.01 -16.42
C ILE A 297 0.03 3.98 -15.96
N LEU A 298 -0.12 4.18 -14.65
CA LEU A 298 -1.08 5.12 -14.08
C LEU A 298 -0.80 6.56 -14.50
N TYR A 299 0.47 6.96 -14.60
CA TYR A 299 0.86 8.26 -15.14
C TYR A 299 0.44 8.44 -16.60
N GLU A 300 0.66 7.45 -17.47
CA GLU A 300 0.21 7.50 -18.86
C GLU A 300 -1.33 7.56 -18.99
N LEU A 301 -2.04 6.81 -18.14
CA LEU A 301 -3.51 6.90 -18.06
C LEU A 301 -3.99 8.29 -17.64
N ALA A 302 -3.27 8.96 -16.72
CA ALA A 302 -3.58 10.32 -16.32
C ALA A 302 -3.37 11.32 -17.48
N ILE A 303 -2.34 11.13 -18.30
CA ILE A 303 -2.09 11.94 -19.50
C ILE A 303 -3.22 11.74 -20.53
N ILE A 304 -3.64 10.49 -20.76
CA ILE A 304 -4.71 10.18 -21.72
C ILE A 304 -6.03 10.82 -21.27
N THR A 305 -6.41 10.61 -19.99
CA THR A 305 -7.63 11.23 -19.42
C THR A 305 -7.55 12.74 -19.40
N GLY A 306 -6.43 13.32 -19.05
CA GLY A 306 -6.18 14.75 -19.08
C GLY A 306 -6.31 15.34 -20.49
N SER A 307 -5.78 14.65 -21.50
CA SER A 307 -5.93 15.03 -22.91
C SER A 307 -7.39 15.08 -23.36
N MET A 308 -8.19 14.08 -22.97
CA MET A 308 -9.63 14.07 -23.28
C MET A 308 -10.36 15.25 -22.62
N ILE A 309 -9.98 15.62 -21.41
CA ILE A 309 -10.55 16.78 -20.70
C ILE A 309 -10.20 18.08 -21.40
N GLU A 310 -8.93 18.29 -21.77
CA GLU A 310 -8.51 19.51 -22.52
C GLU A 310 -9.24 19.66 -23.87
N VAL A 311 -9.37 18.56 -24.62
CA VAL A 311 -10.09 18.58 -25.90
C VAL A 311 -11.58 18.92 -25.71
N ARG A 312 -12.22 18.36 -24.70
CA ARG A 312 -13.63 18.67 -24.38
C ARG A 312 -13.80 20.14 -23.97
N LYS A 313 -12.87 20.69 -23.17
CA LYS A 313 -12.90 22.10 -22.76
C LYS A 313 -12.79 23.03 -23.96
N LYS A 314 -11.82 22.81 -24.84
CA LYS A 314 -11.64 23.60 -26.09
C LYS A 314 -12.87 23.54 -27.01
N ARG A 315 -13.47 22.34 -27.16
CA ARG A 315 -14.68 22.18 -27.99
C ARG A 315 -15.86 22.99 -27.43
N LYS A 316 -16.02 23.04 -26.10
CA LYS A 316 -17.06 23.86 -25.46
C LYS A 316 -16.84 25.33 -25.66
N GLU A 317 -15.60 25.81 -25.56
CA GLU A 317 -15.21 27.21 -25.84
C GLU A 317 -15.52 27.60 -27.29
N TRP A 318 -15.14 26.75 -28.24
CA TRP A 318 -15.45 26.98 -29.66
C TRP A 318 -16.95 27.02 -29.96
N SER A 319 -17.74 26.17 -29.35
CA SER A 319 -19.22 26.17 -29.53
C SER A 319 -19.86 27.45 -28.99
N LEU A 320 -19.36 27.98 -27.87
CA LEU A 320 -19.85 29.26 -27.32
C LEU A 320 -19.48 30.46 -28.21
N VAL A 321 -18.25 30.50 -28.72
CA VAL A 321 -17.80 31.55 -29.65
C VAL A 321 -18.59 31.49 -30.94
N SER A 322 -18.82 30.31 -31.50
CA SER A 322 -19.61 30.13 -32.73
C SER A 322 -21.08 30.55 -32.53
N CYS A 323 -21.67 30.33 -31.35
CA CYS A 323 -23.02 30.77 -31.02
C CYS A 323 -23.14 32.28 -30.77
N TYR A 324 -22.01 32.96 -30.44
CA TYR A 324 -21.99 34.43 -30.25
C TYR A 324 -21.77 35.18 -31.57
N ILE A 325 -21.20 34.56 -32.59
CA ILE A 325 -20.91 35.15 -33.91
C ILE A 325 -22.10 34.91 -34.89
N ALA A 326 -22.98 33.94 -34.64
CA ALA A 326 -24.18 33.67 -35.40
C ALA A 326 -25.39 34.44 -34.84
#